data_d7014fc6dc199994ede39f33833bb555
#
_entry.id   d7014fc6dc199994ede39f33833bb555
#
_cell.length_a   1.000
_cell.length_b   1.000
_cell.length_c   1.000
_cell.angle_alpha   90.00
_cell.angle_beta   90.00
_cell.angle_gamma   90.00
#
_symmetry.space_group_name_H-M   'P 1'
#
loop_
_entity.id
_entity.type
_entity.pdbx_description
1 polymer ?
#
loop_
_entity_poly.entity_id
_entity_poly.type
_entity_poly.pdbx_seq_one_letter_code
_entity_poly.pdbx_strand_id
1 'polypeptide(L)'
;KIYGKVWGAYIQMKDKKSVGLIDDNKETGMQTYAKPMGVVAGIMPVTNGEATPIVKSNMALKTRNAIILAPHPKCKKLNVVIVDEIRATLKKLGYPEDLVQSVEPEYVKLQTSQELMKQCDFILATGGEALVETAYSSGTPAIGVGVGNCVSIVTGKTPMDKVAEMIVKSKRYDNATSCSTENNIIVFEDCYDEFVKEMEAHGAVMF
;
A
#
# COMPACT_ATOMS: atom_id res chain seq x y z
N LYS A 1 -6.77 11.77 -3.14
CA LYS A 1 -6.17 10.56 -2.58
C LYS A 1 -5.55 9.69 -3.69
N ILE A 2 -6.32 9.26 -4.70
CA ILE A 2 -5.83 8.41 -5.81
C ILE A 2 -4.63 9.06 -6.49
N TYR A 3 -4.79 10.28 -7.01
CA TYR A 3 -3.73 10.98 -7.73
C TYR A 3 -2.41 11.05 -6.93
N GLY A 4 -2.46 11.48 -5.67
CA GLY A 4 -1.24 11.61 -4.85
C GLY A 4 -0.57 10.27 -4.59
N LYS A 5 -1.32 9.23 -4.25
CA LYS A 5 -0.76 7.90 -3.95
C LYS A 5 -0.25 7.16 -5.19
N VAL A 6 -1.04 7.14 -6.26
CA VAL A 6 -0.67 6.44 -7.50
C VAL A 6 0.47 7.16 -8.21
N TRP A 7 0.39 8.49 -8.33
CA TRP A 7 1.44 9.28 -8.95
C TRP A 7 2.74 9.23 -8.15
N GLY A 8 2.65 9.36 -6.82
CA GLY A 8 3.82 9.23 -5.95
C GLY A 8 4.53 7.88 -6.11
N ALA A 9 3.78 6.78 -6.12
CA ALA A 9 4.32 5.45 -6.35
C ALA A 9 4.94 5.33 -7.76
N TYR A 10 4.29 5.86 -8.79
CA TYR A 10 4.83 5.87 -10.16
C TYR A 10 6.17 6.61 -10.24
N ILE A 11 6.25 7.84 -9.69
CA ILE A 11 7.49 8.64 -9.69
C ILE A 11 8.64 7.91 -8.99
N GLN A 12 8.35 7.23 -7.88
CA GLN A 12 9.37 6.45 -7.16
C GLN A 12 9.88 5.24 -7.95
N MET A 13 9.08 4.70 -8.85
CA MET A 13 9.39 3.49 -9.59
C MET A 13 9.93 3.75 -11.00
N LYS A 14 9.48 4.82 -11.69
CA LYS A 14 9.63 4.99 -13.14
C LYS A 14 11.07 4.83 -13.64
N ASP A 15 12.04 5.39 -12.92
CA ASP A 15 13.46 5.42 -13.33
C ASP A 15 14.29 4.27 -12.75
N LYS A 16 13.69 3.41 -11.90
CA LYS A 16 14.42 2.27 -11.34
C LYS A 16 14.53 1.14 -12.35
N LYS A 17 15.72 0.59 -12.53
CA LYS A 17 15.92 -0.66 -13.24
C LYS A 17 15.26 -1.79 -12.45
N SER A 18 14.37 -2.53 -13.06
CA SER A 18 13.59 -3.59 -12.42
C SER A 18 13.63 -4.91 -13.17
N VAL A 19 14.37 -4.99 -14.27
CA VAL A 19 14.48 -6.18 -15.11
C VAL A 19 15.85 -6.22 -15.77
N GLY A 20 16.40 -7.42 -15.89
CA GLY A 20 17.73 -7.65 -16.48
C GLY A 20 18.86 -7.23 -15.53
N LEU A 21 19.99 -6.85 -16.04
CA LEU A 21 21.16 -6.42 -15.25
C LEU A 21 20.83 -5.11 -14.51
N ILE A 22 20.72 -5.15 -13.19
CA ILE A 22 20.39 -4.00 -12.33
C ILE A 22 21.61 -3.41 -11.64
N ASP A 23 22.64 -4.23 -11.39
CA ASP A 23 23.91 -3.80 -10.80
C ASP A 23 25.07 -4.59 -11.39
N ASP A 24 26.23 -3.94 -11.63
CA ASP A 24 27.45 -4.52 -12.14
C ASP A 24 28.63 -3.95 -11.34
N ASN A 25 28.98 -4.61 -10.25
CA ASN A 25 30.07 -4.20 -9.38
C ASN A 25 31.41 -4.69 -9.96
N LYS A 26 32.17 -3.78 -10.56
CA LYS A 26 33.46 -4.08 -11.19
C LYS A 26 34.56 -4.42 -10.20
N GLU A 27 34.47 -3.96 -8.94
CA GLU A 27 35.49 -4.22 -7.92
C GLU A 27 35.38 -5.65 -7.40
N THR A 28 34.15 -6.15 -7.20
CA THR A 28 33.90 -7.50 -6.69
C THR A 28 33.66 -8.53 -7.80
N GLY A 29 33.46 -8.09 -9.04
CA GLY A 29 33.08 -8.94 -10.18
C GLY A 29 31.63 -9.48 -10.09
N MET A 30 30.82 -8.99 -9.15
CA MET A 30 29.43 -9.44 -8.98
C MET A 30 28.47 -8.70 -9.91
N GLN A 31 27.56 -9.46 -10.52
CA GLN A 31 26.47 -8.91 -11.32
C GLN A 31 25.12 -9.34 -10.71
N THR A 32 24.21 -8.37 -10.57
CA THR A 32 22.86 -8.62 -10.04
C THR A 32 21.83 -8.48 -11.15
N TYR A 33 21.06 -9.53 -11.38
CA TYR A 33 20.00 -9.56 -12.37
C TYR A 33 18.63 -9.63 -11.69
N ALA A 34 17.72 -8.71 -12.03
CA ALA A 34 16.31 -8.79 -11.66
C ALA A 34 15.57 -9.67 -12.67
N LYS A 35 14.77 -10.61 -12.16
CA LYS A 35 13.91 -11.50 -12.95
C LYS A 35 12.48 -11.45 -12.41
N PRO A 36 11.46 -11.69 -13.25
CA PRO A 36 10.09 -11.81 -12.77
C PRO A 36 9.94 -13.03 -11.86
N MET A 37 9.02 -12.95 -10.92
CA MET A 37 8.62 -14.06 -10.06
C MET A 37 7.61 -14.98 -10.75
N GLY A 38 6.73 -14.43 -11.60
CA GLY A 38 5.65 -15.14 -12.28
C GLY A 38 4.30 -14.49 -12.06
N VAL A 39 3.36 -15.20 -11.46
CA VAL A 39 2.02 -14.72 -11.11
C VAL A 39 2.00 -14.25 -9.66
N VAL A 40 1.59 -13.01 -9.44
CA VAL A 40 1.52 -12.40 -8.11
C VAL A 40 0.08 -12.41 -7.58
N ALA A 41 -0.12 -12.88 -6.35
CA ALA A 41 -1.38 -12.68 -5.63
C ALA A 41 -1.37 -11.30 -4.95
N GLY A 42 -2.19 -10.38 -5.41
CA GLY A 42 -2.36 -9.04 -4.86
C GLY A 42 -3.52 -8.97 -3.87
N ILE A 43 -3.30 -9.15 -2.57
CA ILE A 43 -4.35 -9.07 -1.56
C ILE A 43 -4.53 -7.62 -1.13
N MET A 44 -5.78 -7.14 -1.14
CA MET A 44 -6.11 -5.71 -1.07
C MET A 44 -6.78 -5.32 0.24
N PRO A 45 -6.45 -4.15 0.83
CA PRO A 45 -7.10 -3.65 2.02
C PRO A 45 -8.41 -2.92 1.68
N VAL A 46 -9.25 -2.69 2.70
CA VAL A 46 -10.44 -1.83 2.57
C VAL A 46 -10.08 -0.34 2.55
N THR A 47 -9.02 0.06 3.25
CA THR A 47 -8.68 1.47 3.51
C THR A 47 -8.21 2.24 2.28
N ASN A 48 -7.68 1.55 1.28
CA ASN A 48 -7.17 2.13 0.03
C ASN A 48 -7.61 1.30 -1.18
N GLY A 49 -8.87 0.86 -1.20
CA GLY A 49 -9.42 0.03 -2.26
C GLY A 49 -9.38 0.68 -3.64
N GLU A 50 -9.24 2.01 -3.71
CA GLU A 50 -9.16 2.78 -4.94
C GLU A 50 -7.74 2.93 -5.50
N ALA A 51 -6.74 3.01 -4.64
CA ALA A 51 -5.35 3.29 -5.07
C ALA A 51 -4.48 2.01 -5.13
N THR A 52 -4.67 1.10 -4.19
CA THR A 52 -3.84 -0.09 -4.06
C THR A 52 -3.90 -1.02 -5.29
N PRO A 53 -5.06 -1.26 -5.94
CA PRO A 53 -5.11 -2.04 -7.17
C PRO A 53 -4.18 -1.49 -8.26
N ILE A 54 -4.23 -0.18 -8.48
CA ILE A 54 -3.42 0.49 -9.50
C ILE A 54 -1.92 0.39 -9.16
N VAL A 55 -1.56 0.67 -7.90
CA VAL A 55 -0.16 0.64 -7.46
C VAL A 55 0.42 -0.78 -7.56
N LYS A 56 -0.29 -1.80 -7.08
CA LYS A 56 0.18 -3.19 -7.15
C LYS A 56 0.26 -3.70 -8.59
N SER A 57 -0.71 -3.35 -9.44
CA SER A 57 -0.65 -3.68 -10.88
C SER A 57 0.55 -3.04 -11.55
N ASN A 58 0.83 -1.76 -11.28
CA ASN A 58 2.01 -1.08 -11.82
C ASN A 58 3.32 -1.72 -11.33
N MET A 59 3.39 -2.14 -10.07
CA MET A 59 4.57 -2.85 -9.53
C MET A 59 4.78 -4.18 -10.24
N ALA A 60 3.73 -4.98 -10.39
CA ALA A 60 3.80 -6.28 -11.06
C ALA A 60 4.20 -6.13 -12.53
N LEU A 61 3.52 -5.27 -13.29
CA LEU A 61 3.79 -5.03 -14.71
C LEU A 61 5.20 -4.49 -14.94
N LYS A 62 5.66 -3.53 -14.12
CA LYS A 62 7.02 -2.97 -14.22
C LYS A 62 8.10 -4.03 -14.02
N THR A 63 7.84 -5.02 -13.20
CA THR A 63 8.75 -6.14 -12.92
C THR A 63 8.48 -7.38 -13.79
N ARG A 64 7.65 -7.23 -14.84
CA ARG A 64 7.26 -8.27 -15.80
C ARG A 64 6.56 -9.47 -15.18
N ASN A 65 5.79 -9.24 -14.12
CA ASN A 65 4.90 -10.23 -13.52
C ASN A 65 3.47 -10.03 -14.00
N ALA A 66 2.68 -11.10 -14.03
CA ALA A 66 1.22 -11.01 -14.02
C ALA A 66 0.72 -10.87 -12.57
N ILE A 67 -0.50 -10.34 -12.39
CA ILE A 67 -1.09 -10.18 -11.07
C ILE A 67 -2.57 -10.54 -11.07
N ILE A 68 -2.99 -11.25 -10.03
CA ILE A 68 -4.40 -11.51 -9.72
C ILE A 68 -4.74 -10.77 -8.43
N LEU A 69 -5.67 -9.83 -8.51
CA LEU A 69 -6.08 -9.00 -7.40
C LEU A 69 -7.25 -9.65 -6.64
N ALA A 70 -7.07 -9.85 -5.33
CA ALA A 70 -8.13 -10.30 -4.44
C ALA A 70 -8.56 -9.12 -3.55
N PRO A 71 -9.67 -8.43 -3.89
CA PRO A 71 -10.13 -7.26 -3.17
C PRO A 71 -10.75 -7.61 -1.82
N HIS A 72 -10.74 -6.62 -0.91
CA HIS A 72 -11.58 -6.71 0.28
C HIS A 72 -13.08 -6.76 -0.12
N PRO A 73 -13.94 -7.56 0.55
CA PRO A 73 -15.35 -7.70 0.18
C PRO A 73 -16.11 -6.39 0.00
N LYS A 74 -15.80 -5.36 0.80
CA LYS A 74 -16.42 -4.03 0.68
C LYS A 74 -15.98 -3.25 -0.56
N CYS A 75 -14.86 -3.62 -1.19
CA CYS A 75 -14.28 -2.91 -2.35
C CYS A 75 -14.40 -3.70 -3.65
N LYS A 76 -15.04 -4.87 -3.65
CA LYS A 76 -15.06 -5.79 -4.79
C LYS A 76 -15.62 -5.17 -6.08
N LYS A 77 -16.68 -4.36 -6.00
CA LYS A 77 -17.27 -3.67 -7.16
C LYS A 77 -16.33 -2.59 -7.72
N LEU A 78 -15.70 -1.82 -6.85
CA LEU A 78 -14.73 -0.80 -7.23
C LEU A 78 -13.51 -1.43 -7.91
N ASN A 79 -13.04 -2.55 -7.38
CA ASN A 79 -11.88 -3.24 -7.93
C ASN A 79 -12.12 -3.74 -9.36
N VAL A 80 -13.32 -4.23 -9.68
CA VAL A 80 -13.67 -4.63 -11.06
C VAL A 80 -13.53 -3.45 -12.01
N VAL A 81 -14.13 -2.31 -11.68
CA VAL A 81 -14.03 -1.10 -12.54
C VAL A 81 -12.57 -0.70 -12.79
N ILE A 82 -11.74 -0.74 -11.75
CA ILE A 82 -10.31 -0.38 -11.88
C ILE A 82 -9.56 -1.39 -12.74
N VAL A 83 -9.81 -2.68 -12.55
CA VAL A 83 -9.15 -3.74 -13.31
C VAL A 83 -9.56 -3.70 -14.77
N ASP A 84 -10.84 -3.48 -15.07
CA ASP A 84 -11.35 -3.36 -16.43
C ASP A 84 -10.69 -2.20 -17.17
N GLU A 85 -10.49 -1.04 -16.53
CA GLU A 85 -9.77 0.09 -17.11
C GLU A 85 -8.28 -0.21 -17.37
N ILE A 86 -7.63 -0.94 -16.44
CA ILE A 86 -6.24 -1.38 -16.63
C ILE A 86 -6.16 -2.35 -17.83
N ARG A 87 -7.05 -3.33 -17.89
CA ARG A 87 -7.12 -4.32 -18.98
C ARG A 87 -7.38 -3.63 -20.33
N ALA A 88 -8.35 -2.73 -20.40
CA ALA A 88 -8.63 -1.94 -21.59
C ALA A 88 -7.41 -1.10 -22.04
N THR A 89 -6.68 -0.53 -21.08
CA THR A 89 -5.45 0.22 -21.36
C THR A 89 -4.34 -0.69 -21.91
N LEU A 90 -4.12 -1.86 -21.30
CA LEU A 90 -3.16 -2.85 -21.80
C LEU A 90 -3.48 -3.26 -23.24
N LYS A 91 -4.73 -3.59 -23.51
CA LYS A 91 -5.21 -3.96 -24.86
C LYS A 91 -4.97 -2.84 -25.87
N LYS A 92 -5.30 -1.60 -25.52
CA LYS A 92 -5.06 -0.41 -26.35
C LYS A 92 -3.58 -0.21 -26.70
N LEU A 93 -2.69 -0.58 -25.77
CA LEU A 93 -1.25 -0.49 -25.94
C LEU A 93 -0.64 -1.73 -26.62
N GLY A 94 -1.43 -2.72 -27.01
CA GLY A 94 -0.98 -3.95 -27.68
C GLY A 94 -0.38 -4.99 -26.73
N TYR A 95 -0.64 -4.89 -25.41
CA TYR A 95 -0.23 -5.88 -24.43
C TYR A 95 -1.37 -6.85 -24.07
N PRO A 96 -1.04 -8.07 -23.61
CA PRO A 96 -2.06 -9.01 -23.12
C PRO A 96 -2.84 -8.41 -21.94
N GLU A 97 -4.16 -8.37 -22.07
CA GLU A 97 -5.03 -7.85 -21.04
C GLU A 97 -5.06 -8.74 -19.78
N ASP A 98 -4.73 -10.03 -19.92
CA ASP A 98 -4.70 -11.01 -18.84
C ASP A 98 -3.50 -10.88 -17.89
N LEU A 99 -2.59 -9.97 -18.15
CA LEU A 99 -1.51 -9.63 -17.21
C LEU A 99 -2.04 -9.06 -15.89
N VAL A 100 -3.25 -8.50 -15.89
CA VAL A 100 -3.92 -8.01 -14.68
C VAL A 100 -5.32 -8.60 -14.63
N GLN A 101 -5.59 -9.35 -13.59
CA GLN A 101 -6.88 -10.00 -13.35
C GLN A 101 -7.39 -9.70 -11.95
N SER A 102 -8.64 -9.99 -11.70
CA SER A 102 -9.30 -9.88 -10.40
C SER A 102 -10.08 -11.14 -10.08
N VAL A 103 -10.16 -11.47 -8.81
CA VAL A 103 -11.17 -12.41 -8.31
C VAL A 103 -12.55 -11.82 -8.58
N GLU A 104 -13.42 -12.58 -9.25
CA GLU A 104 -14.79 -12.18 -9.53
C GLU A 104 -15.58 -11.90 -8.24
N PRO A 105 -16.49 -10.89 -8.25
CA PRO A 105 -17.17 -10.42 -7.04
C PRO A 105 -17.90 -11.48 -6.23
N GLU A 106 -18.47 -12.50 -6.89
CA GLU A 106 -19.17 -13.63 -6.24
C GLU A 106 -18.23 -14.56 -5.49
N TYR A 107 -16.96 -14.63 -5.91
CA TYR A 107 -15.95 -15.49 -5.28
C TYR A 107 -15.07 -14.76 -4.27
N VAL A 108 -15.29 -13.47 -4.03
CA VAL A 108 -14.52 -12.69 -3.05
C VAL A 108 -14.87 -13.12 -1.63
N LYS A 109 -14.04 -14.00 -1.07
CA LYS A 109 -14.12 -14.55 0.29
C LYS A 109 -12.74 -14.98 0.78
N LEU A 110 -12.61 -15.24 2.09
CA LEU A 110 -11.33 -15.59 2.70
C LEU A 110 -10.71 -16.85 2.08
N GLN A 111 -11.51 -17.89 1.90
CA GLN A 111 -11.04 -19.18 1.34
C GLN A 111 -10.46 -18.98 -0.07
N THR A 112 -11.10 -18.17 -0.92
CA THR A 112 -10.59 -17.90 -2.26
C THR A 112 -9.24 -17.18 -2.21
N SER A 113 -9.09 -16.22 -1.29
CA SER A 113 -7.81 -15.53 -1.09
C SER A 113 -6.71 -16.47 -0.60
N GLN A 114 -7.04 -17.38 0.32
CA GLN A 114 -6.10 -18.38 0.83
C GLN A 114 -5.68 -19.38 -0.26
N GLU A 115 -6.61 -19.80 -1.11
CA GLU A 115 -6.30 -20.71 -2.21
C GLU A 115 -5.46 -20.01 -3.29
N LEU A 116 -5.79 -18.75 -3.63
CA LEU A 116 -4.99 -17.93 -4.53
C LEU A 116 -3.54 -17.77 -4.03
N MET A 117 -3.35 -17.55 -2.72
CA MET A 117 -2.01 -17.45 -2.12
C MET A 117 -1.16 -18.71 -2.32
N LYS A 118 -1.79 -19.89 -2.29
CA LYS A 118 -1.08 -21.17 -2.48
C LYS A 118 -0.73 -21.48 -3.94
N GLN A 119 -1.49 -20.91 -4.89
CA GLN A 119 -1.35 -21.21 -6.31
C GLN A 119 -0.51 -20.20 -7.08
N CYS A 120 -0.18 -19.05 -6.47
CA CYS A 120 0.66 -18.03 -7.08
C CYS A 120 2.13 -18.20 -6.72
N ASP A 121 3.01 -17.57 -7.49
CA ASP A 121 4.46 -17.61 -7.30
C ASP A 121 4.95 -16.62 -6.24
N PHE A 122 4.16 -15.57 -5.97
CA PHE A 122 4.51 -14.53 -5.01
C PHE A 122 3.25 -13.84 -4.45
N ILE A 123 3.31 -13.39 -3.20
CA ILE A 123 2.19 -12.72 -2.53
C ILE A 123 2.58 -11.29 -2.15
N LEU A 124 1.75 -10.32 -2.55
CA LEU A 124 1.75 -8.95 -2.04
C LEU A 124 0.49 -8.74 -1.19
N ALA A 125 0.59 -9.00 0.12
CA ALA A 125 -0.54 -8.85 1.03
C ALA A 125 -0.57 -7.46 1.68
N THR A 126 -1.75 -6.84 1.74
CA THR A 126 -1.99 -5.63 2.53
C THR A 126 -3.32 -5.79 3.24
N GLY A 127 -3.31 -5.81 4.57
CA GLY A 127 -4.52 -6.02 5.35
C GLY A 127 -4.26 -6.06 6.85
N GLY A 128 -5.20 -6.62 7.60
CA GLY A 128 -5.03 -6.84 9.04
C GLY A 128 -3.99 -7.91 9.35
N GLU A 129 -3.57 -7.98 10.61
CA GLU A 129 -2.52 -8.88 11.11
C GLU A 129 -2.77 -10.35 10.73
N ALA A 130 -3.97 -10.87 10.99
CA ALA A 130 -4.33 -12.26 10.67
C ALA A 130 -4.21 -12.59 9.17
N LEU A 131 -4.49 -11.62 8.27
CA LEU A 131 -4.31 -11.82 6.84
C LEU A 131 -2.83 -11.89 6.46
N VAL A 132 -2.02 -11.04 7.06
CA VAL A 132 -0.56 -11.02 6.82
C VAL A 132 0.08 -12.30 7.35
N GLU A 133 -0.31 -12.76 8.53
CA GLU A 133 0.12 -14.04 9.08
C GLU A 133 -0.28 -15.22 8.16
N THR A 134 -1.51 -15.20 7.65
CA THR A 134 -1.97 -16.19 6.67
C THR A 134 -1.10 -16.19 5.42
N ALA A 135 -0.71 -15.00 4.92
CA ALA A 135 0.15 -14.89 3.74
C ALA A 135 1.53 -15.49 4.00
N TYR A 136 2.16 -15.18 5.13
CA TYR A 136 3.46 -15.75 5.49
C TYR A 136 3.42 -17.26 5.78
N SER A 137 2.29 -17.76 6.26
CA SER A 137 2.09 -19.20 6.56
C SER A 137 1.61 -20.01 5.35
N SER A 138 1.39 -19.40 4.19
CA SER A 138 0.84 -20.06 3.01
C SER A 138 1.79 -21.03 2.33
N GLY A 139 3.09 -20.92 2.59
CA GLY A 139 4.15 -21.65 1.89
C GLY A 139 4.66 -20.95 0.62
N THR A 140 4.00 -19.90 0.15
CA THR A 140 4.41 -19.07 -0.99
C THR A 140 5.21 -17.86 -0.49
N PRO A 141 6.31 -17.46 -1.15
CA PRO A 141 7.03 -16.25 -0.79
C PRO A 141 6.11 -15.02 -0.73
N ALA A 142 6.18 -14.25 0.36
CA ALA A 142 5.24 -13.16 0.60
C ALA A 142 5.92 -11.90 1.13
N ILE A 143 5.39 -10.75 0.74
CA ILE A 143 5.59 -9.47 1.43
C ILE A 143 4.23 -9.01 1.95
N GLY A 144 4.13 -8.90 3.28
CA GLY A 144 2.93 -8.48 3.97
C GLY A 144 3.09 -7.10 4.61
N VAL A 145 2.06 -6.27 4.46
CA VAL A 145 1.94 -4.98 5.17
C VAL A 145 0.70 -5.07 6.06
N GLY A 146 0.94 -5.08 7.35
CA GLY A 146 -0.07 -5.16 8.39
C GLY A 146 -0.58 -3.80 8.86
N VAL A 147 -1.01 -3.77 10.12
CA VAL A 147 -1.50 -2.57 10.80
C VAL A 147 -0.34 -1.62 11.08
N GLY A 148 -0.51 -0.35 10.73
CA GLY A 148 0.42 0.71 11.08
C GLY A 148 0.08 1.33 12.44
N ASN A 149 1.09 1.72 13.20
CA ASN A 149 0.96 2.51 14.41
C ASN A 149 1.93 3.69 14.32
N CYS A 150 1.50 4.74 13.61
CA CYS A 150 2.33 5.93 13.44
C CYS A 150 2.42 6.72 14.74
N VAL A 151 3.63 7.08 15.11
CA VAL A 151 3.95 7.87 16.30
C VAL A 151 4.54 9.20 15.88
N SER A 152 4.00 10.29 16.43
CA SER A 152 4.59 11.63 16.34
C SER A 152 5.27 11.97 17.66
N ILE A 153 6.47 12.54 17.59
CA ILE A 153 7.21 13.02 18.78
C ILE A 153 7.26 14.53 18.73
N VAL A 154 6.71 15.17 19.76
CA VAL A 154 6.65 16.63 19.89
C VAL A 154 7.68 17.08 20.92
N THR A 155 8.61 17.92 20.48
CA THR A 155 9.65 18.54 21.30
C THR A 155 9.43 20.05 21.30
N GLY A 156 9.61 20.80 22.33
CA GLY A 156 9.36 22.24 22.39
C GLY A 156 10.12 23.14 21.40
N LYS A 157 10.78 22.58 20.40
CA LYS A 157 11.61 23.30 19.41
C LYS A 157 10.84 23.89 18.21
N THR A 158 9.60 23.49 18.02
CA THR A 158 8.74 23.93 16.90
C THR A 158 7.56 24.71 17.48
N PRO A 159 7.09 25.80 16.85
CA PRO A 159 5.89 26.52 17.30
C PRO A 159 4.70 25.57 17.44
N MET A 160 4.11 25.50 18.64
CA MET A 160 3.06 24.52 18.98
C MET A 160 1.81 24.69 18.13
N ASP A 161 1.43 25.92 17.80
CA ASP A 161 0.34 26.21 16.87
C ASP A 161 0.49 25.43 15.54
N LYS A 162 1.67 25.47 14.92
CA LYS A 162 1.96 24.74 13.68
C LYS A 162 1.94 23.24 13.87
N VAL A 163 2.45 22.75 15.00
CA VAL A 163 2.45 21.32 15.33
C VAL A 163 1.01 20.82 15.45
N ALA A 164 0.18 21.53 16.20
CA ALA A 164 -1.23 21.19 16.38
C ALA A 164 -2.00 21.25 15.05
N GLU A 165 -1.82 22.31 14.26
CA GLU A 165 -2.42 22.42 12.91
C GLU A 165 -2.09 21.19 12.05
N MET A 166 -0.82 20.82 11.97
CA MET A 166 -0.34 19.70 11.14
C MET A 166 -0.92 18.37 11.61
N ILE A 167 -0.94 18.10 12.91
CA ILE A 167 -1.47 16.85 13.48
C ILE A 167 -2.97 16.76 13.25
N VAL A 168 -3.72 17.82 13.55
CA VAL A 168 -5.17 17.85 13.34
C VAL A 168 -5.51 17.69 11.86
N LYS A 169 -4.79 18.36 10.96
CA LYS A 169 -4.97 18.24 9.52
C LYS A 169 -4.70 16.81 9.02
N SER A 170 -3.61 16.19 9.48
CA SER A 170 -3.27 14.82 9.15
C SER A 170 -4.32 13.85 9.70
N LYS A 171 -4.74 14.00 10.94
CA LYS A 171 -5.73 13.15 11.58
C LYS A 171 -7.12 13.25 10.93
N ARG A 172 -7.51 14.44 10.48
CA ARG A 172 -8.79 14.66 9.76
C ARG A 172 -8.76 14.14 8.32
N TYR A 173 -7.58 13.95 7.75
CA TYR A 173 -7.47 13.44 6.38
C TYR A 173 -8.09 12.04 6.29
N ASP A 174 -9.02 11.88 5.33
CA ASP A 174 -9.70 10.61 5.05
C ASP A 174 -10.40 10.02 6.29
N ASN A 175 -10.89 10.87 7.21
CA ASN A 175 -11.50 10.47 8.48
C ASN A 175 -10.63 9.51 9.31
N ALA A 176 -9.32 9.74 9.35
CA ALA A 176 -8.33 8.90 10.02
C ALA A 176 -8.27 7.44 9.50
N THR A 177 -8.82 7.16 8.32
CA THR A 177 -8.83 5.80 7.75
C THR A 177 -7.45 5.37 7.21
N SER A 178 -6.59 6.35 6.91
CA SER A 178 -5.25 6.06 6.38
C SER A 178 -4.37 5.38 7.41
N CYS A 179 -3.71 4.30 7.03
CA CYS A 179 -2.76 3.58 7.89
C CYS A 179 -1.52 4.40 8.29
N SER A 180 -1.28 5.54 7.66
CA SER A 180 -0.19 6.48 7.97
C SER A 180 -0.62 7.64 8.86
N THR A 181 -1.85 7.64 9.37
CA THR A 181 -2.36 8.65 10.30
C THR A 181 -1.77 8.41 11.69
N GLU A 182 -1.43 9.47 12.40
CA GLU A 182 -0.89 9.42 13.75
C GLU A 182 -1.89 8.71 14.69
N ASN A 183 -1.42 7.67 15.39
CA ASN A 183 -2.19 6.96 16.40
C ASN A 183 -1.74 7.32 17.82
N ASN A 184 -0.46 7.62 17.96
CA ASN A 184 0.12 8.06 19.23
C ASN A 184 0.91 9.34 19.02
N ILE A 185 0.84 10.21 20.02
CA ILE A 185 1.63 11.43 20.08
C ILE A 185 2.39 11.40 21.39
N ILE A 186 3.71 11.39 21.33
CA ILE A 186 4.60 11.49 22.48
C ILE A 186 4.99 12.95 22.61
N VAL A 187 4.62 13.58 23.71
CA VAL A 187 4.89 14.99 23.96
C VAL A 187 5.85 15.10 25.13
N PHE A 188 6.88 15.93 25.02
CA PHE A 188 7.79 16.20 26.11
C PHE A 188 7.07 17.01 27.20
N GLU A 189 7.40 16.74 28.46
CA GLU A 189 6.72 17.31 29.62
C GLU A 189 6.77 18.84 29.62
N ASP A 190 7.88 19.43 29.21
CA ASP A 190 8.12 20.87 29.18
C ASP A 190 7.23 21.64 28.19
N CYS A 191 6.62 20.96 27.21
CA CYS A 191 5.73 21.55 26.21
C CYS A 191 4.32 20.95 26.20
N TYR A 192 4.00 20.09 27.16
CA TYR A 192 2.74 19.35 27.14
C TYR A 192 1.50 20.25 27.26
N ASP A 193 1.49 21.18 28.22
CA ASP A 193 0.34 22.07 28.48
C ASP A 193 0.07 23.00 27.28
N GLU A 194 1.15 23.55 26.69
CA GLU A 194 1.04 24.36 25.47
C GLU A 194 0.51 23.54 24.31
N PHE A 195 1.01 22.32 24.13
CA PHE A 195 0.56 21.40 23.09
C PHE A 195 -0.93 21.08 23.22
N VAL A 196 -1.40 20.72 24.41
CA VAL A 196 -2.84 20.42 24.65
C VAL A 196 -3.70 21.63 24.32
N LYS A 197 -3.33 22.81 24.78
CA LYS A 197 -4.05 24.06 24.52
C LYS A 197 -4.17 24.35 23.02
N GLU A 198 -3.08 24.21 22.27
CA GLU A 198 -3.09 24.45 20.84
C GLU A 198 -3.88 23.35 20.09
N MET A 199 -3.82 22.09 20.52
CA MET A 199 -4.66 21.02 19.94
C MET A 199 -6.16 21.32 20.10
N GLU A 200 -6.59 21.79 21.27
CA GLU A 200 -7.98 22.21 21.52
C GLU A 200 -8.37 23.42 20.68
N ALA A 201 -7.48 24.41 20.54
CA ALA A 201 -7.70 25.57 19.67
C ALA A 201 -7.90 25.19 18.21
N HIS A 202 -7.26 24.11 17.74
CA HIS A 202 -7.44 23.53 16.41
C HIS A 202 -8.59 22.50 16.32
N GLY A 203 -9.40 22.35 17.40
CA GLY A 203 -10.62 21.56 17.41
C GLY A 203 -10.45 20.09 17.82
N ALA A 204 -9.36 19.74 18.48
CA ALA A 204 -9.24 18.45 19.18
C ALA A 204 -10.10 18.47 20.46
N VAL A 205 -10.59 17.31 20.84
CA VAL A 205 -11.34 17.12 22.10
C VAL A 205 -10.56 16.11 22.94
N MET A 206 -10.21 16.52 24.15
CA MET A 206 -9.56 15.63 25.13
C MET A 206 -10.64 14.95 25.98
N PHE A 207 -10.50 13.64 26.22
CA PHE A 207 -11.41 12.82 27.02
C PHE A 207 -10.76 12.36 28.32
#